data_46d40ffadd823c9c8dead7d2ea8ba8da
#
_entry.id   46d40ffadd823c9c8dead7d2ea8ba8da
#
_cell.length_a   1.000
_cell.length_b   1.000
_cell.length_c   1.000
_cell.angle_alpha   90.00
_cell.angle_beta   90.00
_cell.angle_gamma   90.00
#
_symmetry.space_group_name_H-M   'P 1'
#
loop_
_entity.id
_entity.type
_entity.pdbx_description
1 polymer ?
#
loop_
_entity_poly.entity_id
_entity_poly.type
_entity_poly.pdbx_seq_one_letter_code
_entity_poly.pdbx_strand_id
1 'polypeptide(L)'
;MSLLKKNKLVFIFTVVALLAIGVGYGYQYMFMSPKKVVEITPEFTADADEFNNLMDENLPSWIGKVVQISGKATQVTQDGILLNGSIYCQFENSQDIQSITKNQNIVIKGKLVGFDELLMETKLNQCIIIQ
;
A
#
# COMPACT_ATOMS: atom_id res chain seq x y z
N MET A 1 -47.96 -32.30 -19.55
CA MET A 1 -47.91 -30.90 -19.09
C MET A 1 -47.30 -30.73 -17.71
N SER A 2 -47.51 -31.64 -16.77
CA SER A 2 -46.88 -31.59 -15.45
C SER A 2 -45.36 -31.71 -15.46
N LEU A 3 -44.80 -32.44 -16.44
CA LEU A 3 -43.36 -32.57 -16.65
C LEU A 3 -42.67 -31.26 -17.07
N LEU A 4 -43.38 -30.45 -17.90
CA LEU A 4 -42.88 -29.15 -18.34
C LEU A 4 -42.88 -28.13 -17.20
N LYS A 5 -43.87 -28.16 -16.31
CA LYS A 5 -43.93 -27.32 -15.12
C LYS A 5 -42.82 -27.70 -14.12
N LYS A 6 -42.59 -28.99 -13.96
CA LYS A 6 -41.55 -29.50 -13.07
C LYS A 6 -40.18 -29.12 -13.55
N ASN A 7 -39.94 -29.19 -14.88
CA ASN A 7 -38.66 -28.81 -15.48
C ASN A 7 -38.43 -27.28 -15.41
N LYS A 8 -39.47 -26.48 -15.57
CA LYS A 8 -39.39 -25.03 -15.40
C LYS A 8 -39.01 -24.64 -13.98
N LEU A 9 -39.54 -25.31 -13.00
CA LEU A 9 -39.26 -25.05 -11.61
C LEU A 9 -37.80 -25.41 -11.29
N VAL A 10 -37.33 -26.58 -11.74
CA VAL A 10 -35.96 -26.99 -11.59
C VAL A 10 -34.99 -26.02 -12.29
N PHE A 11 -35.35 -25.58 -13.50
CA PHE A 11 -34.57 -24.62 -14.26
C PHE A 11 -34.44 -23.27 -13.50
N ILE A 12 -35.54 -22.78 -12.94
CA ILE A 12 -35.55 -21.54 -12.16
C ILE A 12 -34.67 -21.69 -10.92
N PHE A 13 -34.79 -22.80 -10.20
CA PHE A 13 -33.94 -23.05 -9.04
C PHE A 13 -32.44 -23.12 -9.39
N THR A 14 -32.13 -23.74 -10.51
CA THR A 14 -30.72 -23.82 -10.99
C THR A 14 -30.17 -22.44 -11.32
N VAL A 15 -30.94 -21.60 -12.02
CA VAL A 15 -30.54 -20.22 -12.37
C VAL A 15 -30.35 -19.38 -11.12
N VAL A 16 -31.28 -19.46 -10.16
CA VAL A 16 -31.17 -18.70 -8.89
C VAL A 16 -29.95 -19.15 -8.09
N ALA A 17 -29.66 -20.45 -8.04
CA ALA A 17 -28.48 -20.97 -7.37
C ALA A 17 -27.19 -20.45 -8.00
N LEU A 18 -27.11 -20.46 -9.34
CA LEU A 18 -25.93 -19.93 -10.06
C LEU A 18 -25.74 -18.44 -9.83
N LEU A 19 -26.83 -17.67 -9.83
CA LEU A 19 -26.76 -16.24 -9.55
C LEU A 19 -26.29 -15.98 -8.11
N ALA A 20 -26.79 -16.75 -7.15
CA ALA A 20 -26.37 -16.61 -5.75
C ALA A 20 -24.87 -16.89 -5.57
N ILE A 21 -24.36 -17.93 -6.24
CA ILE A 21 -22.93 -18.25 -6.21
C ILE A 21 -22.12 -17.12 -6.85
N GLY A 22 -22.53 -16.63 -8.00
CA GLY A 22 -21.86 -15.53 -8.70
C GLY A 22 -21.79 -14.25 -7.88
N VAL A 23 -22.91 -13.89 -7.25
CA VAL A 23 -22.97 -12.71 -6.37
C VAL A 23 -22.06 -12.91 -5.14
N GLY A 24 -22.06 -14.09 -4.53
CA GLY A 24 -21.21 -14.39 -3.39
C GLY A 24 -19.72 -14.28 -3.72
N TYR A 25 -19.29 -14.87 -4.84
CA TYR A 25 -17.91 -14.75 -5.31
C TYR A 25 -17.54 -13.32 -5.66
N GLY A 26 -18.41 -12.62 -6.39
CA GLY A 26 -18.16 -11.22 -6.76
C GLY A 26 -18.09 -10.31 -5.54
N TYR A 27 -18.91 -10.55 -4.54
CA TYR A 27 -18.89 -9.79 -3.28
C TYR A 27 -17.57 -9.98 -2.55
N GLN A 28 -17.11 -11.23 -2.39
CA GLN A 28 -15.82 -11.50 -1.75
C GLN A 28 -14.66 -10.87 -2.50
N TYR A 29 -14.68 -10.93 -3.82
CA TYR A 29 -13.63 -10.36 -4.65
C TYR A 29 -13.58 -8.83 -4.55
N MET A 30 -14.74 -8.17 -4.56
CA MET A 30 -14.84 -6.70 -4.46
C MET A 30 -14.41 -6.18 -3.10
N PHE A 31 -14.67 -6.92 -2.04
CA PHE A 31 -14.34 -6.50 -0.67
C PHE A 31 -13.04 -7.10 -0.14
N MET A 32 -12.30 -7.80 -1.00
CA MET A 32 -10.96 -8.26 -0.65
C MET A 32 -10.03 -7.05 -0.54
N SER A 33 -9.62 -6.73 0.68
CA SER A 33 -8.69 -5.62 0.91
C SER A 33 -7.33 -5.93 0.29
N PRO A 34 -6.70 -4.97 -0.40
CA PRO A 34 -5.32 -5.15 -0.84
C PRO A 34 -4.43 -5.40 0.37
N LYS A 35 -3.37 -6.18 0.18
CA LYS A 35 -2.42 -6.43 1.26
C LYS A 35 -1.86 -5.11 1.77
N LYS A 36 -1.87 -4.93 3.09
CA LYS A 36 -1.25 -3.77 3.72
C LYS A 36 0.26 -3.86 3.60
N VAL A 37 0.92 -2.71 3.59
CA VAL A 37 2.38 -2.62 3.50
C VAL A 37 3.05 -3.46 4.59
N VAL A 38 2.46 -3.54 5.77
CA VAL A 38 2.98 -4.35 6.88
C VAL A 38 3.09 -5.84 6.54
N GLU A 39 2.21 -6.34 5.67
CA GLU A 39 2.16 -7.76 5.26
C GLU A 39 3.09 -8.06 4.08
N ILE A 40 3.55 -7.03 3.37
CA ILE A 40 4.37 -7.20 2.17
C ILE A 40 5.85 -7.17 2.56
N THR A 41 6.60 -8.19 2.12
CA THR A 41 8.05 -8.19 2.31
C THR A 41 8.66 -7.08 1.45
N PRO A 42 9.52 -6.21 2.00
CA PRO A 42 10.13 -5.15 1.20
C PRO A 42 11.03 -5.75 0.11
N GLU A 43 10.92 -5.20 -1.08
CA GLU A 43 11.75 -5.64 -2.21
C GLU A 43 13.17 -5.06 -2.14
N PHE A 44 13.35 -4.00 -1.37
CA PHE A 44 14.63 -3.33 -1.23
C PHE A 44 14.75 -2.74 0.17
N THR A 45 15.94 -2.87 0.75
CA THR A 45 16.28 -2.30 2.06
C THR A 45 17.58 -1.52 1.94
N ALA A 46 17.57 -0.24 2.30
CA ALA A 46 18.74 0.63 2.24
C ALA A 46 18.60 1.80 3.20
N ASP A 47 19.69 2.55 3.40
CA ASP A 47 19.57 3.85 4.02
C ASP A 47 19.05 4.88 3.01
N ALA A 48 18.62 6.05 3.51
CA ALA A 48 17.99 7.07 2.70
C ALA A 48 18.93 7.62 1.61
N ASP A 49 20.20 7.77 1.89
CA ASP A 49 21.18 8.29 0.93
C ASP A 49 21.42 7.30 -0.20
N GLU A 50 21.58 6.03 0.13
CA GLU A 50 21.74 4.96 -0.86
C GLU A 50 20.48 4.84 -1.73
N PHE A 51 19.30 4.94 -1.12
CA PHE A 51 18.04 4.89 -1.83
C PHE A 51 17.92 6.03 -2.85
N ASN A 52 18.28 7.26 -2.46
CA ASN A 52 18.24 8.41 -3.37
C ASN A 52 19.14 8.21 -4.59
N ASN A 53 20.34 7.67 -4.40
CA ASN A 53 21.26 7.41 -5.49
C ASN A 53 20.69 6.39 -6.49
N LEU A 54 20.02 5.35 -5.99
CA LEU A 54 19.39 4.34 -6.83
C LEU A 54 18.17 4.87 -7.57
N MET A 55 17.41 5.75 -6.95
CA MET A 55 16.21 6.31 -7.54
C MET A 55 16.51 7.26 -8.71
N ASP A 56 17.62 7.97 -8.67
CA ASP A 56 18.02 8.85 -9.77
C ASP A 56 18.20 8.09 -11.09
N GLU A 57 18.58 6.83 -11.02
CA GLU A 57 18.83 6.02 -12.21
C GLU A 57 17.62 5.22 -12.68
N ASN A 58 16.78 4.71 -11.77
CA ASN A 58 15.77 3.70 -12.09
C ASN A 58 14.41 3.96 -11.45
N LEU A 59 14.02 5.21 -11.19
CA LEU A 59 12.78 5.54 -10.50
C LEU A 59 11.53 4.84 -11.09
N PRO A 60 11.29 4.83 -12.42
CA PRO A 60 10.08 4.22 -12.94
C PRO A 60 9.93 2.74 -12.64
N SER A 61 11.02 2.01 -12.51
CA SER A 61 10.97 0.57 -12.20
C SER A 61 10.62 0.29 -10.74
N TRP A 62 10.77 1.28 -9.85
CA TRP A 62 10.50 1.13 -8.43
C TRP A 62 9.12 1.60 -8.00
N ILE A 63 8.42 2.36 -8.83
CA ILE A 63 7.09 2.88 -8.50
C ILE A 63 6.13 1.73 -8.25
N GLY A 64 5.41 1.80 -7.13
CA GLY A 64 4.48 0.76 -6.69
C GLY A 64 5.10 -0.35 -5.85
N LYS A 65 6.43 -0.37 -5.71
CA LYS A 65 7.12 -1.37 -4.90
C LYS A 65 7.23 -0.94 -3.44
N VAL A 66 7.26 -1.91 -2.55
CA VAL A 66 7.45 -1.67 -1.12
C VAL A 66 8.93 -1.69 -0.81
N VAL A 67 9.41 -0.63 -0.15
CA VAL A 67 10.81 -0.48 0.22
C VAL A 67 10.93 -0.22 1.72
N GLN A 68 12.05 -0.61 2.29
CA GLN A 68 12.40 -0.35 3.68
C GLN A 68 13.61 0.58 3.72
N ILE A 69 13.44 1.73 4.35
CA ILE A 69 14.47 2.78 4.35
C ILE A 69 14.77 3.20 5.77
N SER A 70 16.06 3.26 6.10
CA SER A 70 16.54 3.81 7.36
C SER A 70 17.09 5.22 7.14
N GLY A 71 16.78 6.11 8.04
CA GLY A 71 17.24 7.48 7.94
C GLY A 71 16.90 8.30 9.16
N LYS A 72 17.23 9.58 9.09
CA LYS A 72 16.98 10.54 10.15
C LYS A 72 15.74 11.37 9.83
N ALA A 73 14.84 11.47 10.79
CA ALA A 73 13.64 12.30 10.67
C ALA A 73 14.03 13.77 10.76
N THR A 74 14.26 14.41 9.62
CA THR A 74 14.67 15.82 9.58
C THR A 74 13.51 16.78 9.79
N GLN A 75 12.29 16.33 9.45
CA GLN A 75 11.07 17.10 9.66
C GLN A 75 9.92 16.16 9.97
N VAL A 76 9.10 16.51 10.96
CA VAL A 76 7.92 15.73 11.34
C VAL A 76 6.71 16.63 11.18
N THR A 77 5.72 16.17 10.37
CA THR A 77 4.45 16.85 10.14
C THR A 77 3.30 16.04 10.72
N GLN A 78 2.07 16.52 10.57
CA GLN A 78 0.89 15.81 11.05
C GLN A 78 0.63 14.51 10.28
N ASP A 79 1.00 14.46 9.02
CA ASP A 79 0.68 13.35 8.11
C ASP A 79 1.88 12.54 7.69
N GLY A 80 3.09 13.03 7.95
CA GLY A 80 4.28 12.36 7.44
C GLY A 80 5.57 12.80 8.09
N ILE A 81 6.63 12.17 7.63
CA ILE A 81 7.99 12.41 8.11
C ILE A 81 8.90 12.57 6.89
N LEU A 82 9.78 13.55 6.94
CA LEU A 82 10.82 13.76 5.93
C LEU A 82 12.12 13.12 6.41
N LEU A 83 12.60 12.12 5.67
CA LEU A 83 13.86 11.43 5.96
C LEU A 83 15.01 12.09 5.21
N ASN A 84 16.07 12.42 5.91
CA ASN A 84 17.31 13.00 5.36
C ASN A 84 17.06 14.21 4.44
N GLY A 85 15.95 14.93 4.65
CA GLY A 85 15.59 16.11 3.88
C GLY A 85 15.13 15.84 2.45
N SER A 86 15.00 14.58 2.02
CA SER A 86 14.72 14.26 0.62
C SER A 86 13.69 13.16 0.39
N ILE A 87 13.31 12.39 1.40
CA ILE A 87 12.32 11.31 1.27
C ILE A 87 11.13 11.61 2.18
N TYR A 88 10.00 11.94 1.57
CA TYR A 88 8.77 12.19 2.31
C TYR A 88 7.99 10.89 2.46
N CYS A 89 7.70 10.53 3.72
CA CYS A 89 6.98 9.33 4.08
C CYS A 89 5.61 9.71 4.63
N GLN A 90 4.54 9.39 3.90
CA GLN A 90 3.17 9.65 4.32
C GLN A 90 2.64 8.45 5.08
N PHE A 91 2.09 8.69 6.27
CA PHE A 91 1.52 7.67 7.13
C PHE A 91 0.00 7.67 7.04
N GLU A 92 -0.61 6.50 7.03
CA GLU A 92 -2.06 6.38 7.14
C GLU A 92 -2.54 6.66 8.55
N ASN A 93 -1.74 6.28 9.54
CA ASN A 93 -2.07 6.44 10.95
C ASN A 93 -1.19 7.52 11.57
N SER A 94 -1.78 8.68 11.87
CA SER A 94 -1.07 9.80 12.47
C SER A 94 -0.53 9.50 13.88
N GLN A 95 -1.06 8.47 14.55
CA GLN A 95 -0.57 8.07 15.87
C GLN A 95 0.86 7.54 15.82
N ASP A 96 1.25 6.90 14.73
CA ASP A 96 2.61 6.41 14.54
C ASP A 96 3.63 7.54 14.50
N ILE A 97 3.23 8.70 13.98
CA ILE A 97 4.08 9.88 13.88
C ILE A 97 4.30 10.54 15.24
N GLN A 98 3.34 10.48 16.14
CA GLN A 98 3.40 11.17 17.44
C GLN A 98 4.53 10.68 18.32
N SER A 99 5.00 9.45 18.11
CA SER A 99 6.11 8.86 18.87
C SER A 99 7.48 9.27 18.32
N ILE A 100 7.53 9.95 17.18
CA ILE A 100 8.78 10.29 16.50
C ILE A 100 9.14 11.74 16.78
N THR A 101 10.40 11.95 17.16
CA THR A 101 10.94 13.30 17.38
C THR A 101 11.88 13.67 16.24
N LYS A 102 12.00 14.99 16.00
CA LYS A 102 12.93 15.52 15.01
C LYS A 102 14.37 15.07 15.33
N ASN A 103 15.10 14.68 14.30
CA ASN A 103 16.48 14.17 14.36
C ASN A 103 16.61 12.75 14.92
N GLN A 104 15.52 12.05 15.11
CA GLN A 104 15.53 10.64 15.50
C GLN A 104 15.88 9.74 14.31
N ASN A 105 16.72 8.75 14.51
CA ASN A 105 16.99 7.72 13.52
C ASN A 105 15.86 6.68 13.55
N ILE A 106 15.25 6.43 12.40
CA ILE A 106 14.12 5.51 12.28
C ILE A 106 14.26 4.64 11.04
N VAL A 107 13.53 3.52 11.06
CA VAL A 107 13.40 2.63 9.90
C VAL A 107 11.93 2.63 9.49
N ILE A 108 11.68 2.96 8.24
CA ILE A 108 10.33 3.07 7.68
C ILE A 108 10.18 2.10 6.53
N LYS A 109 9.03 1.45 6.47
CA LYS A 109 8.60 0.62 5.35
C LYS A 109 7.43 1.31 4.68
N GLY A 110 7.50 1.49 3.37
CA GLY A 110 6.45 2.19 2.63
C GLY A 110 6.44 1.82 1.16
N LYS A 111 5.40 2.27 0.48
CA LYS A 111 5.21 2.02 -0.95
C LYS A 111 5.65 3.25 -1.74
N LEU A 112 6.54 3.06 -2.71
CA LEU A 112 7.05 4.16 -3.52
C LEU A 112 5.97 4.67 -4.48
N VAL A 113 5.67 5.97 -4.37
CA VAL A 113 4.70 6.65 -5.23
C VAL A 113 5.37 7.31 -6.42
N GLY A 114 6.47 8.01 -6.18
CA GLY A 114 7.18 8.74 -7.22
C GLY A 114 8.10 9.82 -6.66
N PHE A 115 8.53 10.69 -7.53
CA PHE A 115 9.42 11.81 -7.21
C PHE A 115 8.74 13.14 -7.54
N ASP A 116 8.76 14.07 -6.61
CA ASP A 116 8.24 15.42 -6.80
C ASP A 116 9.40 16.35 -7.20
N GLU A 117 9.40 16.76 -8.44
CA GLU A 117 10.47 17.61 -8.99
C GLU A 117 10.47 19.04 -8.38
N LEU A 118 9.29 19.53 -7.99
CA LEU A 118 9.16 20.87 -7.42
C LEU A 118 9.76 20.92 -6.01
N LEU A 119 9.52 19.89 -5.21
CA LEU A 119 10.03 19.81 -3.85
C LEU A 119 11.36 19.07 -3.76
N MET A 120 11.78 18.44 -4.85
CA MET A 120 12.97 17.57 -4.87
C MET A 120 12.90 16.46 -3.84
N GLU A 121 11.73 15.84 -3.70
CA GLU A 121 11.44 14.80 -2.72
C GLU A 121 10.95 13.51 -3.37
N THR A 122 11.51 12.39 -2.94
CA THR A 122 10.94 11.07 -3.24
C THR A 122 9.78 10.84 -2.27
N LYS A 123 8.63 10.36 -2.76
CA LYS A 123 7.44 10.17 -1.96
C LYS A 123 7.11 8.71 -1.76
N LEU A 124 6.89 8.34 -0.50
CA LEU A 124 6.36 7.03 -0.09
C LEU A 124 5.00 7.23 0.56
N ASN A 125 4.09 6.27 0.37
CA ASN A 125 2.81 6.29 1.08
C ASN A 125 2.59 4.97 1.83
N GLN A 126 1.51 4.92 2.62
CA GLN A 126 1.18 3.76 3.47
C GLN A 126 2.36 3.36 4.34
N CYS A 127 3.11 4.35 4.81
CA CYS A 127 4.32 4.11 5.58
C CYS A 127 4.01 3.61 6.98
N ILE A 128 4.87 2.73 7.46
CA ILE A 128 4.85 2.24 8.84
C ILE A 128 6.25 2.32 9.41
N ILE A 129 6.35 2.47 10.72
CA ILE A 129 7.62 2.47 11.43
C ILE A 129 7.94 1.04 11.85
N ILE A 130 9.14 0.57 11.48
CA ILE A 130 9.62 -0.76 11.83
C ILE A 130 10.34 -0.71 13.18
N GLN A 131 11.05 0.40 13.43
CA GLN A 131 11.78 0.61 14.67
C GLN A 131 11.84 2.06 15.06
#